data_85483f1723c597c29c66a7cbbcfd4e09
#
_entry.id   85483f1723c597c29c66a7cbbcfd4e09
#
_cell.length_a   1.000
_cell.length_b   1.000
_cell.length_c   1.000
_cell.angle_alpha   90.00
_cell.angle_beta   90.00
_cell.angle_gamma   90.00
#
_symmetry.space_group_name_H-M   'P 1'
#
loop_
_entity.id
_entity.type
_entity.pdbx_description
1 polymer ?
#
loop_
_entity_poly.entity_id
_entity_poly.type
_entity_poly.pdbx_seq_one_letter_code
_entity_poly.pdbx_strand_id
1 'polypeptide(L)'
;MGSKQEDLAGPGIGNYEELEGILPSDYASILSPRRTQEAIFIIKDYIERNLCKELNLMMVTVPLIVDIESGINDYLDRDGSRTPIQFHISNDHNKNPIDAEVVQAATKWKRMALKQFGHKVGEGLITDMRAVRKDYFLDQDHSAYVDQWDWELVITEKQRNLNFLTEVVKKIWKVIKGAEVHIQKKFPELKTDKHPNLPKEIEFLHAEDILNKYPDMPRKERETTILQEHPAIFIYGIGWVLKDGYPHEMRAADYDDWVTETESKDGRPMHGLNGDILVWNPVTKRRHELTSMGIRVNPDTLRKQLEISGQFDFLELPYHQAILNGDIPLSIGGGIGQSRTQMLLLKKAHIGEVSVTVWPKVFKEMCKKKGIHVLE
;
A
#
# COMPACT_ATOMS: atom_id res chain seq x y z
N MET A 1 -16.87 -18.07 -4.73
CA MET A 1 -15.39 -17.90 -4.88
C MET A 1 -14.73 -17.30 -3.61
N GLY A 2 -15.44 -16.50 -2.82
CA GLY A 2 -14.86 -15.84 -1.63
C GLY A 2 -14.28 -16.79 -0.56
N SER A 3 -15.00 -17.82 -0.13
CA SER A 3 -14.57 -18.68 0.99
C SER A 3 -13.25 -19.45 0.75
N LYS A 4 -13.06 -20.01 -0.46
CA LYS A 4 -11.80 -20.73 -0.77
C LYS A 4 -10.59 -19.83 -0.89
N GLN A 5 -10.76 -18.56 -1.26
CA GLN A 5 -9.68 -17.61 -1.35
C GLN A 5 -9.27 -17.10 0.04
N GLU A 6 -10.21 -16.96 0.95
CA GLU A 6 -9.94 -16.67 2.37
C GLU A 6 -9.18 -17.82 3.02
N ASP A 7 -9.54 -19.07 2.74
CA ASP A 7 -8.83 -20.27 3.20
C ASP A 7 -7.38 -20.31 2.70
N LEU A 8 -7.13 -19.88 1.44
CA LEU A 8 -5.79 -19.83 0.84
C LEU A 8 -4.95 -18.65 1.33
N ALA A 9 -5.57 -17.53 1.66
CA ALA A 9 -4.88 -16.39 2.27
C ALA A 9 -4.37 -16.70 3.66
N GLY A 10 -5.00 -17.65 4.32
CA GLY A 10 -4.84 -17.92 5.75
C GLY A 10 -5.77 -17.04 6.58
N PRO A 11 -6.06 -17.43 7.81
CA PRO A 11 -6.90 -16.64 8.68
C PRO A 11 -6.24 -15.28 8.91
N GLY A 12 -6.94 -14.24 8.50
CA GLY A 12 -6.64 -12.89 8.96
C GLY A 12 -6.82 -12.83 10.48
N ILE A 13 -6.31 -11.78 11.13
CA ILE A 13 -6.65 -11.54 12.53
C ILE A 13 -8.14 -11.19 12.56
N GLY A 14 -8.96 -12.13 13.03
CA GLY A 14 -10.43 -12.00 13.04
C GLY A 14 -11.00 -11.61 14.40
N ASN A 15 -10.18 -11.68 15.45
CA ASN A 15 -10.63 -11.40 16.82
C ASN A 15 -9.48 -10.88 17.71
N TYR A 16 -9.84 -10.33 18.87
CA TYR A 16 -8.87 -9.72 19.79
C TYR A 16 -8.01 -10.74 20.56
N GLU A 17 -8.42 -12.01 20.67
CA GLU A 17 -7.60 -13.05 21.32
C GLU A 17 -6.39 -13.37 20.44
N GLU A 18 -6.60 -13.51 19.14
CA GLU A 18 -5.50 -13.67 18.16
C GLU A 18 -4.56 -12.48 18.17
N LEU A 19 -5.12 -11.26 18.19
CA LEU A 19 -4.33 -10.03 18.28
C LEU A 19 -3.50 -9.98 19.57
N GLU A 20 -4.06 -10.37 20.71
CA GLU A 20 -3.33 -10.43 21.98
C GLU A 20 -2.15 -11.39 21.92
N GLY A 21 -2.28 -12.52 21.21
CA GLY A 21 -1.21 -13.49 20.97
C GLY A 21 -0.06 -12.96 20.11
N ILE A 22 -0.35 -12.03 19.19
CA ILE A 22 0.63 -11.43 18.27
C ILE A 22 1.42 -10.29 18.93
N LEU A 23 0.78 -9.51 19.79
CA LEU A 23 1.45 -8.41 20.47
C LEU A 23 2.52 -8.95 21.45
N PRO A 24 3.78 -8.52 21.35
CA PRO A 24 4.85 -9.05 22.19
C PRO A 24 4.61 -8.77 23.66
N SER A 25 4.87 -9.79 24.51
CA SER A 25 4.67 -9.72 25.96
C SER A 25 5.76 -8.93 26.69
N ASP A 26 6.96 -8.89 26.11
CA ASP A 26 8.16 -8.23 26.65
C ASP A 26 8.47 -6.90 25.98
N TYR A 27 7.46 -6.28 25.37
CA TYR A 27 7.63 -5.02 24.67
C TYR A 27 7.77 -3.83 25.61
N ALA A 28 8.77 -3.00 25.33
CA ALA A 28 8.89 -1.67 25.90
C ALA A 28 9.25 -0.70 24.78
N SER A 29 8.46 0.35 24.65
CA SER A 29 8.71 1.38 23.62
C SER A 29 10.06 2.08 23.87
N ILE A 30 10.94 2.09 22.86
CA ILE A 30 12.26 2.73 22.94
C ILE A 30 12.14 4.24 23.10
N LEU A 31 11.17 4.85 22.40
CA LEU A 31 10.92 6.30 22.45
C LEU A 31 9.62 6.58 23.20
N SER A 32 9.68 7.58 24.10
CA SER A 32 8.44 8.12 24.71
C SER A 32 7.47 8.66 23.65
N PRO A 33 6.18 8.82 23.95
CA PRO A 33 5.20 9.37 23.01
C PRO A 33 5.62 10.70 22.37
N ARG A 34 6.15 11.64 23.18
CA ARG A 34 6.66 12.92 22.70
C ARG A 34 7.81 12.74 21.70
N ARG A 35 8.82 11.95 22.03
CA ARG A 35 9.97 11.69 21.15
C ARG A 35 9.56 10.90 19.91
N THR A 36 8.54 10.06 20.02
CA THR A 36 7.94 9.38 18.86
C THR A 36 7.37 10.40 17.87
N GLN A 37 6.63 11.41 18.34
CA GLN A 37 6.11 12.47 17.47
C GLN A 37 7.25 13.28 16.80
N GLU A 38 8.29 13.65 17.55
CA GLU A 38 9.47 14.31 16.98
C GLU A 38 10.12 13.46 15.87
N ALA A 39 10.25 12.15 16.10
CA ALA A 39 10.83 11.22 15.12
C ALA A 39 9.95 11.04 13.88
N ILE A 40 8.63 11.00 14.02
CA ILE A 40 7.67 10.92 12.92
C ILE A 40 7.88 12.07 11.93
N PHE A 41 7.95 13.31 12.42
CA PHE A 41 8.16 14.49 11.55
C PHE A 41 9.51 14.45 10.82
N ILE A 42 10.56 13.97 11.47
CA ILE A 42 11.89 13.82 10.85
C ILE A 42 11.84 12.75 9.75
N ILE A 43 11.16 11.62 9.96
CA ILE A 43 11.00 10.57 8.95
C ILE A 43 10.19 11.10 7.77
N LYS A 44 9.09 11.80 8.01
CA LYS A 44 8.24 12.39 6.95
C LYS A 44 9.05 13.34 6.08
N ASP A 45 9.70 14.33 6.67
CA ASP A 45 10.52 15.29 5.92
C ASP A 45 11.62 14.61 5.09
N TYR A 46 12.29 13.61 5.67
CA TYR A 46 13.34 12.87 4.96
C TYR A 46 12.79 12.11 3.75
N ILE A 47 11.71 11.35 3.93
CA ILE A 47 11.14 10.50 2.87
C ILE A 47 10.56 11.37 1.76
N GLU A 48 9.76 12.38 2.08
CA GLU A 48 9.16 13.29 1.11
C GLU A 48 10.20 13.97 0.21
N ARG A 49 11.22 14.58 0.79
CA ARG A 49 12.29 15.24 0.03
C ARG A 49 13.08 14.28 -0.85
N ASN A 50 13.37 13.08 -0.34
CA ASN A 50 14.20 12.13 -1.08
C ASN A 50 13.39 11.39 -2.16
N LEU A 51 12.09 11.10 -1.96
CA LEU A 51 11.21 10.58 -3.02
C LEU A 51 11.06 11.60 -4.15
N CYS A 52 10.80 12.88 -3.82
CA CYS A 52 10.77 13.95 -4.81
C CYS A 52 12.03 13.99 -5.66
N LYS A 53 13.21 13.87 -5.02
CA LYS A 53 14.49 13.89 -5.71
C LYS A 53 14.76 12.62 -6.55
N GLU A 54 14.55 11.43 -5.99
CA GLU A 54 14.91 10.15 -6.64
C GLU A 54 13.97 9.81 -7.81
N LEU A 55 12.72 10.24 -7.76
CA LEU A 55 11.70 9.96 -8.76
C LEU A 55 11.27 11.19 -9.56
N ASN A 56 11.87 12.36 -9.34
CA ASN A 56 11.50 13.61 -10.00
C ASN A 56 10.02 13.95 -9.81
N LEU A 57 9.56 14.00 -8.55
CA LEU A 57 8.18 14.25 -8.19
C LEU A 57 7.99 15.66 -7.63
N MET A 58 6.82 16.23 -7.90
CA MET A 58 6.35 17.48 -7.31
C MET A 58 5.37 17.17 -6.17
N MET A 59 5.56 17.77 -5.00
CA MET A 59 4.59 17.68 -3.91
C MET A 59 3.33 18.46 -4.28
N VAL A 60 2.16 17.81 -4.19
CA VAL A 60 0.85 18.43 -4.48
C VAL A 60 -0.16 18.11 -3.37
N THR A 61 -1.18 18.94 -3.26
CA THR A 61 -2.33 18.67 -2.39
C THR A 61 -3.24 17.61 -3.02
N VAL A 62 -3.92 16.85 -2.19
CA VAL A 62 -4.79 15.74 -2.57
C VAL A 62 -6.17 15.93 -1.93
N PRO A 63 -7.29 15.57 -2.60
CA PRO A 63 -8.60 15.65 -1.98
C PRO A 63 -8.76 14.61 -0.85
N LEU A 64 -9.40 14.99 0.23
CA LEU A 64 -9.92 14.08 1.25
C LEU A 64 -11.37 13.66 0.92
N ILE A 65 -12.08 14.51 0.18
CA ILE A 65 -13.49 14.38 -0.15
C ILE A 65 -13.62 14.54 -1.66
N VAL A 66 -14.40 13.68 -2.30
CA VAL A 66 -14.69 13.72 -3.73
C VAL A 66 -16.19 13.64 -3.97
N ASP A 67 -16.64 14.19 -5.09
CA ASP A 67 -18.00 14.06 -5.58
C ASP A 67 -18.22 12.61 -6.06
N ILE A 68 -19.32 11.98 -5.68
CA ILE A 68 -19.69 10.62 -6.08
C ILE A 68 -19.83 10.51 -7.60
N GLU A 69 -20.42 11.53 -8.25
CA GLU A 69 -20.62 11.55 -9.70
C GLU A 69 -19.29 11.56 -10.47
N SER A 70 -18.20 12.01 -9.84
CA SER A 70 -16.88 12.03 -10.48
C SER A 70 -16.33 10.62 -10.76
N GLY A 71 -16.78 9.59 -10.02
CA GLY A 71 -16.29 8.23 -10.10
C GLY A 71 -14.80 8.07 -9.77
N ILE A 72 -14.17 9.09 -9.15
CA ILE A 72 -12.73 9.17 -8.94
C ILE A 72 -12.25 8.50 -7.65
N ASN A 73 -13.17 8.14 -6.74
CA ASN A 73 -12.81 7.38 -5.55
C ASN A 73 -12.41 5.95 -5.91
N ASP A 74 -11.47 5.39 -5.17
CA ASP A 74 -11.02 4.01 -5.39
C ASP A 74 -11.96 3.02 -4.69
N TYR A 75 -12.39 1.99 -5.41
CA TYR A 75 -13.06 0.81 -4.85
C TYR A 75 -12.01 -0.26 -4.61
N LEU A 76 -11.77 -0.60 -3.35
CA LEU A 76 -10.66 -1.46 -2.94
C LEU A 76 -10.92 -2.94 -3.21
N ASP A 77 -12.18 -3.35 -3.27
CA ASP A 77 -12.60 -4.72 -3.52
C ASP A 77 -13.38 -4.86 -4.83
N ARG A 78 -13.23 -6.01 -5.49
CA ARG A 78 -13.97 -6.33 -6.73
C ARG A 78 -15.48 -6.41 -6.54
N ASP A 79 -15.93 -6.87 -5.37
CA ASP A 79 -17.33 -7.09 -5.06
C ASP A 79 -18.04 -5.89 -4.41
N GLY A 80 -17.30 -4.79 -4.18
CA GLY A 80 -17.84 -3.60 -3.53
C GLY A 80 -18.17 -3.81 -2.05
N SER A 81 -17.65 -4.84 -1.41
CA SER A 81 -17.92 -5.17 0.00
C SER A 81 -17.43 -4.08 0.96
N ARG A 82 -16.40 -3.33 0.57
CA ARG A 82 -15.83 -2.22 1.34
C ARG A 82 -16.23 -0.89 0.72
N THR A 83 -17.25 -0.26 1.30
CA THR A 83 -17.82 0.97 0.77
C THR A 83 -17.19 2.20 1.42
N PRO A 84 -17.03 3.32 0.67
CA PRO A 84 -16.59 4.59 1.24
C PRO A 84 -17.60 5.15 2.23
N ILE A 85 -17.19 6.15 3.01
CA ILE A 85 -18.09 6.96 3.82
C ILE A 85 -18.74 7.99 2.90
N GLN A 86 -20.07 7.94 2.80
CA GLN A 86 -20.86 8.85 2.00
C GLN A 86 -21.60 9.84 2.87
N PHE A 87 -21.75 11.06 2.40
CA PHE A 87 -22.50 12.12 3.06
C PHE A 87 -22.93 13.22 2.08
N HIS A 88 -23.91 14.04 2.51
CA HIS A 88 -24.38 15.17 1.73
C HIS A 88 -23.72 16.45 2.19
N ILE A 89 -23.25 17.25 1.25
CA ILE A 89 -22.84 18.63 1.50
C ILE A 89 -24.01 19.51 1.09
N SER A 90 -24.60 20.18 2.08
CA SER A 90 -25.68 21.12 1.84
C SER A 90 -25.15 22.37 1.15
N ASN A 91 -25.74 22.70 0.03
CA ASN A 91 -25.46 23.93 -0.70
C ASN A 91 -26.76 24.71 -0.89
N ASP A 92 -26.70 26.04 -0.85
CA ASP A 92 -27.82 26.95 -1.11
C ASP A 92 -29.13 26.52 -0.39
N HIS A 93 -29.03 26.27 0.92
CA HIS A 93 -30.13 25.78 1.77
C HIS A 93 -30.78 24.47 1.28
N ASN A 94 -29.96 23.52 0.86
CA ASN A 94 -30.36 22.21 0.33
C ASN A 94 -31.07 22.24 -1.04
N LYS A 95 -30.94 23.30 -1.81
CA LYS A 95 -31.50 23.33 -3.16
C LYS A 95 -30.64 22.55 -4.17
N ASN A 96 -29.32 22.50 -3.96
CA ASN A 96 -28.36 21.78 -4.78
C ASN A 96 -27.37 21.02 -3.90
N PRO A 97 -27.77 19.92 -3.22
CA PRO A 97 -26.86 19.13 -2.41
C PRO A 97 -25.80 18.48 -3.30
N ILE A 98 -24.60 18.29 -2.76
CA ILE A 98 -23.54 17.51 -3.40
C ILE A 98 -23.41 16.20 -2.63
N ASP A 99 -23.52 15.09 -3.33
CA ASP A 99 -23.27 13.77 -2.76
C ASP A 99 -21.76 13.49 -2.81
N ALA A 100 -21.17 13.36 -1.64
CA ALA A 100 -19.74 13.29 -1.47
C ALA A 100 -19.29 12.01 -0.75
N GLU A 101 -18.06 11.61 -1.02
CA GLU A 101 -17.39 10.49 -0.38
C GLU A 101 -16.08 10.91 0.22
N VAL A 102 -15.74 10.30 1.38
CA VAL A 102 -14.36 10.32 1.89
C VAL A 102 -13.54 9.32 1.08
N VAL A 103 -12.37 9.72 0.60
CA VAL A 103 -11.53 8.86 -0.22
C VAL A 103 -11.05 7.63 0.56
N GLN A 104 -10.95 6.48 -0.11
CA GLN A 104 -10.33 5.25 0.39
C GLN A 104 -8.86 5.11 -0.06
N ALA A 105 -8.52 5.73 -1.19
CA ALA A 105 -7.18 5.93 -1.74
C ALA A 105 -7.23 7.07 -2.78
N ALA A 106 -6.10 7.45 -3.35
CA ALA A 106 -6.03 8.53 -4.35
C ALA A 106 -5.49 8.06 -5.71
N THR A 107 -5.62 6.77 -6.02
CA THR A 107 -4.98 6.17 -7.21
C THR A 107 -5.52 6.75 -8.50
N LYS A 108 -6.84 6.79 -8.67
CA LYS A 108 -7.49 7.35 -9.86
C LYS A 108 -7.26 8.86 -9.96
N TRP A 109 -7.41 9.56 -8.83
CA TRP A 109 -7.19 11.00 -8.77
C TRP A 109 -5.77 11.38 -9.21
N LYS A 110 -4.73 10.69 -8.74
CA LYS A 110 -3.33 10.97 -9.11
C LYS A 110 -3.09 10.90 -10.61
N ARG A 111 -3.62 9.88 -11.28
CA ARG A 111 -3.51 9.73 -12.73
C ARG A 111 -4.17 10.88 -13.48
N MET A 112 -5.37 11.30 -13.05
CA MET A 112 -6.05 12.47 -13.61
C MET A 112 -5.26 13.76 -13.35
N ALA A 113 -4.68 13.89 -12.15
CA ALA A 113 -3.89 15.05 -11.74
C ALA A 113 -2.59 15.20 -12.56
N LEU A 114 -1.97 14.12 -13.03
CA LEU A 114 -0.82 14.21 -13.95
C LEU A 114 -1.12 15.04 -15.18
N LYS A 115 -2.29 14.83 -15.80
CA LYS A 115 -2.76 15.64 -16.93
C LYS A 115 -3.09 17.06 -16.51
N GLN A 116 -3.87 17.18 -15.42
CA GLN A 116 -4.32 18.48 -14.91
C GLN A 116 -3.16 19.42 -14.58
N PHE A 117 -2.07 18.90 -14.03
CA PHE A 117 -0.89 19.67 -13.67
C PHE A 117 0.17 19.72 -14.78
N GLY A 118 -0.07 19.07 -15.93
CA GLY A 118 0.78 19.14 -17.11
C GLY A 118 2.12 18.43 -16.99
N HIS A 119 2.20 17.37 -16.19
CA HIS A 119 3.42 16.57 -16.04
C HIS A 119 3.81 15.88 -17.35
N LYS A 120 5.11 15.89 -17.64
CA LYS A 120 5.72 15.27 -18.83
C LYS A 120 6.34 13.93 -18.47
N VAL A 121 6.72 13.16 -19.49
CA VAL A 121 7.45 11.90 -19.31
C VAL A 121 8.70 12.13 -18.42
N GLY A 122 8.82 11.31 -17.39
CA GLY A 122 9.88 11.40 -16.37
C GLY A 122 9.62 12.42 -15.26
N GLU A 123 8.44 13.06 -15.25
CA GLU A 123 7.95 13.93 -14.18
C GLU A 123 6.74 13.30 -13.51
N GLY A 124 6.50 13.62 -12.25
CA GLY A 124 5.36 13.09 -11.53
C GLY A 124 4.98 13.91 -10.31
N LEU A 125 4.06 13.38 -9.54
CA LEU A 125 3.57 13.98 -8.31
C LEU A 125 3.64 13.03 -7.12
N ILE A 126 3.65 13.59 -5.93
CA ILE A 126 3.55 12.90 -4.65
C ILE A 126 2.65 13.71 -3.71
N THR A 127 1.90 13.02 -2.87
CA THR A 127 0.96 13.65 -1.92
C THR A 127 1.16 13.10 -0.50
N ASP A 128 0.79 13.89 0.48
CA ASP A 128 0.50 13.43 1.85
C ASP A 128 -0.98 13.01 1.89
N MET A 129 -1.29 11.83 1.33
CA MET A 129 -2.64 11.31 1.22
C MET A 129 -3.16 10.83 2.57
N ARG A 130 -4.41 11.14 2.86
CA ARG A 130 -5.17 10.68 4.02
C ARG A 130 -6.51 10.11 3.57
N ALA A 131 -6.89 8.98 4.15
CA ALA A 131 -8.11 8.27 3.79
C ALA A 131 -8.79 7.65 5.01
N VAL A 132 -10.04 7.28 4.86
CA VAL A 132 -10.77 6.53 5.89
C VAL A 132 -11.30 5.24 5.29
N ARG A 133 -10.97 4.12 5.95
CA ARG A 133 -11.42 2.77 5.59
C ARG A 133 -12.19 2.18 6.76
N LYS A 134 -13.53 2.26 6.70
CA LYS A 134 -14.41 1.91 7.82
C LYS A 134 -14.64 0.41 8.02
N ASP A 135 -14.43 -0.39 6.98
CA ASP A 135 -14.81 -1.80 6.94
C ASP A 135 -13.61 -2.76 7.12
N TYR A 136 -12.57 -2.30 7.82
CA TYR A 136 -11.40 -3.12 8.16
C TYR A 136 -11.41 -3.55 9.63
N PHE A 137 -10.94 -4.75 9.90
CA PHE A 137 -10.62 -5.14 11.27
C PHE A 137 -9.37 -4.37 11.72
N LEU A 138 -9.48 -3.73 12.89
CA LEU A 138 -8.40 -2.92 13.45
C LEU A 138 -7.46 -3.82 14.23
N ASP A 139 -6.32 -4.12 13.64
CA ASP A 139 -5.29 -5.00 14.21
C ASP A 139 -3.96 -4.27 14.46
N GLN A 140 -2.83 -5.00 14.57
CA GLN A 140 -1.54 -4.40 14.91
C GLN A 140 -1.00 -3.44 13.84
N ASP A 141 -1.40 -3.56 12.57
CA ASP A 141 -0.92 -2.71 11.46
C ASP A 141 -2.04 -2.21 10.52
N HIS A 142 -3.32 -2.36 10.94
CA HIS A 142 -4.49 -1.80 10.28
C HIS A 142 -5.25 -0.84 11.18
N SER A 143 -5.55 0.34 10.69
CA SER A 143 -6.38 1.36 11.33
C SER A 143 -7.45 1.88 10.37
N ALA A 144 -8.52 2.45 10.90
CA ALA A 144 -9.54 3.11 10.07
C ALA A 144 -8.99 4.35 9.34
N TYR A 145 -8.02 5.03 9.94
CA TYR A 145 -7.29 6.13 9.33
C TYR A 145 -6.07 5.60 8.58
N VAL A 146 -5.94 5.96 7.31
CA VAL A 146 -4.84 5.56 6.44
C VAL A 146 -4.12 6.80 5.94
N ASP A 147 -2.79 6.79 6.05
CA ASP A 147 -1.91 7.82 5.52
C ASP A 147 -0.84 7.20 4.61
N GLN A 148 -0.65 7.79 3.42
CA GLN A 148 0.32 7.30 2.44
C GLN A 148 1.09 8.46 1.82
N TRP A 149 2.39 8.25 1.57
CA TRP A 149 3.08 8.96 0.52
C TRP A 149 2.62 8.33 -0.80
N ASP A 150 1.66 8.98 -1.39
CA ASP A 150 0.97 8.47 -2.58
C ASP A 150 1.52 9.19 -3.80
N TRP A 151 2.12 8.45 -4.73
CA TRP A 151 2.90 9.00 -5.82
C TRP A 151 2.48 8.44 -7.18
N GLU A 152 2.74 9.20 -8.26
CA GLU A 152 2.47 8.82 -9.65
C GLU A 152 3.48 9.50 -10.57
N LEU A 153 4.06 8.75 -11.52
CA LEU A 153 5.12 9.17 -12.44
C LEU A 153 4.71 8.88 -13.88
N VAL A 154 4.81 9.87 -14.77
CA VAL A 154 4.54 9.70 -16.21
C VAL A 154 5.65 8.89 -16.87
N ILE A 155 5.24 7.86 -17.64
CA ILE A 155 6.15 6.95 -18.34
C ILE A 155 5.81 6.86 -19.84
N THR A 156 6.73 6.30 -20.62
CA THR A 156 6.51 5.91 -22.01
C THR A 156 6.00 4.48 -22.12
N GLU A 157 5.45 4.11 -23.29
CA GLU A 157 5.08 2.71 -23.58
C GLU A 157 6.29 1.76 -23.46
N LYS A 158 7.48 2.19 -23.89
CA LYS A 158 8.73 1.40 -23.79
C LYS A 158 9.14 1.09 -22.33
N GLN A 159 8.69 1.87 -21.37
CA GLN A 159 8.96 1.68 -19.94
C GLN A 159 7.93 0.77 -19.24
N ARG A 160 6.92 0.30 -19.96
CA ARG A 160 5.96 -0.67 -19.44
C ARG A 160 6.56 -2.09 -19.42
N ASN A 161 7.47 -2.33 -18.52
CA ASN A 161 8.16 -3.62 -18.37
C ASN A 161 8.71 -3.82 -16.95
N LEU A 162 9.06 -5.06 -16.64
CA LEU A 162 9.54 -5.46 -15.32
C LEU A 162 10.88 -4.80 -14.94
N ASN A 163 11.76 -4.55 -15.91
CA ASN A 163 13.04 -3.89 -15.62
C ASN A 163 12.84 -2.48 -15.09
N PHE A 164 11.96 -1.69 -15.73
CA PHE A 164 11.65 -0.35 -15.28
C PHE A 164 10.95 -0.34 -13.91
N LEU A 165 9.99 -1.25 -13.67
CA LEU A 165 9.37 -1.42 -12.37
C LEU A 165 10.43 -1.71 -11.30
N THR A 166 11.36 -2.63 -11.57
CA THR A 166 12.46 -2.98 -10.67
C THR A 166 13.36 -1.78 -10.35
N GLU A 167 13.70 -0.96 -11.33
CA GLU A 167 14.50 0.25 -11.13
C GLU A 167 13.79 1.26 -10.20
N VAL A 168 12.49 1.45 -10.38
CA VAL A 168 11.70 2.35 -9.52
C VAL A 168 11.63 1.81 -8.09
N VAL A 169 11.38 0.51 -7.92
CA VAL A 169 11.36 -0.13 -6.59
C VAL A 169 12.70 0.04 -5.87
N LYS A 170 13.84 -0.13 -6.56
CA LYS A 170 15.17 0.07 -5.98
C LYS A 170 15.39 1.51 -5.51
N LYS A 171 14.89 2.51 -6.26
CA LYS A 171 14.95 3.92 -5.84
C LYS A 171 14.13 4.17 -4.56
N ILE A 172 12.91 3.63 -4.48
CA ILE A 172 12.07 3.73 -3.30
C ILE A 172 12.72 3.02 -2.11
N TRP A 173 13.25 1.81 -2.30
CA TRP A 173 13.95 1.07 -1.26
C TRP A 173 15.15 1.85 -0.70
N LYS A 174 15.95 2.46 -1.58
CA LYS A 174 17.05 3.34 -1.19
C LYS A 174 16.59 4.47 -0.26
N VAL A 175 15.43 5.09 -0.54
CA VAL A 175 14.88 6.16 0.30
C VAL A 175 14.43 5.60 1.66
N ILE A 176 13.70 4.49 1.71
CA ILE A 176 13.25 3.86 2.95
C ILE A 176 14.45 3.45 3.82
N LYS A 177 15.45 2.79 3.22
CA LYS A 177 16.69 2.42 3.91
C LYS A 177 17.47 3.64 4.38
N GLY A 178 17.51 4.69 3.57
CA GLY A 178 18.12 5.96 3.95
C GLY A 178 17.42 6.63 5.13
N ALA A 179 16.10 6.55 5.21
CA ALA A 179 15.32 7.06 6.34
C ALA A 179 15.65 6.33 7.64
N GLU A 180 15.83 4.99 7.60
CA GLU A 180 16.30 4.22 8.76
C GLU A 180 17.65 4.72 9.27
N VAL A 181 18.62 4.87 8.38
CA VAL A 181 19.96 5.40 8.74
C VAL A 181 19.87 6.82 9.27
N HIS A 182 19.03 7.66 8.68
CA HIS A 182 18.86 9.05 9.09
C HIS A 182 18.25 9.17 10.49
N ILE A 183 17.17 8.41 10.74
CA ILE A 183 16.51 8.49 12.06
C ILE A 183 17.39 7.91 13.17
N GLN A 184 18.16 6.85 12.91
CA GLN A 184 19.11 6.30 13.89
C GLN A 184 20.28 7.23 14.22
N LYS A 185 20.64 8.16 13.33
CA LYS A 185 21.60 9.23 13.66
C LYS A 185 21.01 10.27 14.62
N LYS A 186 19.70 10.51 14.54
CA LYS A 186 18.98 11.47 15.41
C LYS A 186 18.57 10.84 16.73
N PHE A 187 18.26 9.56 16.73
CA PHE A 187 17.84 8.75 17.88
C PHE A 187 18.69 7.47 17.93
N PRO A 188 19.95 7.53 18.44
CA PRO A 188 20.87 6.40 18.43
C PRO A 188 20.36 5.18 19.17
N GLU A 189 19.47 5.34 20.15
CA GLU A 189 18.82 4.27 20.89
C GLU A 189 17.93 3.34 20.03
N LEU A 190 17.52 3.76 18.82
CA LEU A 190 16.80 2.91 17.87
C LEU A 190 17.71 1.87 17.21
N LYS A 191 19.03 2.01 17.32
CA LYS A 191 19.99 1.03 16.84
C LYS A 191 20.26 -0.01 17.93
N THR A 192 19.61 -1.15 17.85
CA THR A 192 19.72 -2.23 18.85
C THR A 192 20.02 -3.55 18.16
N ASP A 193 20.73 -4.46 18.87
CA ASP A 193 20.99 -5.82 18.38
C ASP A 193 19.71 -6.67 18.39
N LYS A 194 18.76 -6.35 19.27
CA LYS A 194 17.45 -7.02 19.36
C LYS A 194 16.62 -6.84 18.09
N HIS A 195 16.77 -5.69 17.40
CA HIS A 195 15.99 -5.35 16.23
C HIS A 195 16.94 -4.99 15.07
N PRO A 196 17.35 -5.97 14.27
CA PRO A 196 18.29 -5.75 13.17
C PRO A 196 17.77 -4.73 12.17
N ASN A 197 18.70 -4.03 11.53
CA ASN A 197 18.38 -3.06 10.50
C ASN A 197 17.87 -3.73 9.22
N LEU A 198 17.12 -2.97 8.43
CA LEU A 198 16.73 -3.37 7.08
C LEU A 198 17.98 -3.75 6.25
N PRO A 199 17.89 -4.76 5.36
CA PRO A 199 19.00 -5.11 4.48
C PRO A 199 19.32 -3.97 3.51
N LYS A 200 20.54 -3.96 2.96
CA LYS A 200 20.95 -2.96 1.99
C LYS A 200 20.17 -3.10 0.68
N GLU A 201 20.01 -4.31 0.22
CA GLU A 201 19.32 -4.66 -1.03
C GLU A 201 17.97 -5.29 -0.73
N ILE A 202 17.05 -5.14 -1.68
CA ILE A 202 15.74 -5.79 -1.68
C ILE A 202 15.73 -6.94 -2.70
N GLU A 203 15.17 -8.09 -2.34
CA GLU A 203 15.05 -9.23 -3.24
C GLU A 203 13.75 -9.15 -4.06
N PHE A 204 13.77 -9.61 -5.31
CA PHE A 204 12.62 -9.60 -6.22
C PHE A 204 12.14 -11.02 -6.46
N LEU A 205 10.91 -11.32 -6.03
CA LEU A 205 10.31 -12.64 -6.11
C LEU A 205 8.93 -12.56 -6.76
N HIS A 206 8.69 -13.40 -7.78
CA HIS A 206 7.35 -13.51 -8.34
C HIS A 206 6.44 -14.31 -7.39
N ALA A 207 5.16 -13.97 -7.33
CA ALA A 207 4.17 -14.67 -6.50
C ALA A 207 4.11 -16.18 -6.79
N GLU A 208 4.28 -16.59 -8.06
CA GLU A 208 4.36 -17.99 -8.49
C GLU A 208 5.59 -18.72 -7.94
N ASP A 209 6.74 -18.04 -7.81
CA ASP A 209 7.96 -18.66 -7.27
C ASP A 209 7.81 -18.95 -5.77
N ILE A 210 7.15 -18.06 -5.04
CA ILE A 210 6.84 -18.26 -3.61
C ILE A 210 5.82 -19.38 -3.45
N LEU A 211 4.79 -19.47 -4.31
CA LEU A 211 3.85 -20.58 -4.34
C LEU A 211 4.56 -21.92 -4.63
N ASN A 212 5.50 -21.93 -5.58
CA ASN A 212 6.26 -23.15 -5.92
C ASN A 212 7.13 -23.63 -4.75
N LYS A 213 7.68 -22.69 -3.97
CA LYS A 213 8.53 -23.00 -2.82
C LYS A 213 7.74 -23.52 -1.62
N TYR A 214 6.53 -23.01 -1.40
CA TYR A 214 5.68 -23.37 -0.26
C TYR A 214 4.23 -23.68 -0.71
N PRO A 215 4.01 -24.76 -1.48
CA PRO A 215 2.72 -25.01 -2.14
C PRO A 215 1.56 -25.26 -1.15
N ASP A 216 1.83 -25.89 -0.03
CA ASP A 216 0.81 -26.30 0.97
C ASP A 216 0.56 -25.23 2.05
N MET A 217 1.26 -24.11 1.97
CA MET A 217 1.20 -23.05 2.99
C MET A 217 0.21 -21.95 2.58
N PRO A 218 -0.61 -21.40 3.47
CA PRO A 218 -1.42 -20.22 3.18
C PRO A 218 -0.57 -19.01 2.77
N ARG A 219 -1.11 -18.10 1.95
CA ARG A 219 -0.34 -17.02 1.31
C ARG A 219 0.38 -16.11 2.32
N LYS A 220 -0.29 -15.66 3.36
CA LYS A 220 0.31 -14.79 4.40
C LYS A 220 1.38 -15.49 5.24
N GLU A 221 1.26 -16.81 5.40
CA GLU A 221 2.29 -17.61 6.05
C GLU A 221 3.51 -17.80 5.14
N ARG A 222 3.30 -17.97 3.81
CA ARG A 222 4.38 -17.97 2.81
C ARG A 222 5.19 -16.68 2.87
N GLU A 223 4.52 -15.53 2.92
CA GLU A 223 5.16 -14.22 3.03
C GLU A 223 5.96 -14.10 4.33
N THR A 224 5.40 -14.52 5.44
CA THR A 224 6.10 -14.52 6.74
C THR A 224 7.33 -15.43 6.71
N THR A 225 7.20 -16.61 6.11
CA THR A 225 8.29 -17.61 6.05
C THR A 225 9.40 -17.14 5.12
N ILE A 226 9.09 -16.65 3.92
CA ILE A 226 10.11 -16.18 2.98
C ILE A 226 10.86 -14.95 3.50
N LEU A 227 10.21 -14.10 4.32
CA LEU A 227 10.84 -12.94 4.94
C LEU A 227 11.82 -13.29 6.06
N GLN A 228 11.80 -14.50 6.59
CA GLN A 228 12.85 -14.98 7.50
C GLN A 228 14.15 -15.28 6.75
N GLU A 229 14.07 -15.68 5.49
CA GLU A 229 15.22 -15.94 4.61
C GLU A 229 15.70 -14.64 3.92
N HIS A 230 14.76 -13.83 3.44
CA HIS A 230 14.98 -12.57 2.73
C HIS A 230 14.24 -11.42 3.46
N PRO A 231 14.88 -10.74 4.43
CA PRO A 231 14.22 -9.77 5.29
C PRO A 231 13.57 -8.55 4.61
N ALA A 232 13.77 -8.38 3.31
CA ALA A 232 13.05 -7.42 2.48
C ALA A 232 12.88 -7.98 1.07
N ILE A 233 11.65 -8.04 0.60
CA ILE A 233 11.30 -8.51 -0.74
C ILE A 233 10.36 -7.52 -1.43
N PHE A 234 10.45 -7.48 -2.77
CA PHE A 234 9.38 -7.00 -3.62
C PHE A 234 8.71 -8.23 -4.23
N ILE A 235 7.52 -8.55 -3.76
CA ILE A 235 6.69 -9.59 -4.35
C ILE A 235 5.92 -8.99 -5.52
N TYR A 236 6.05 -9.55 -6.73
CA TYR A 236 5.39 -9.03 -7.92
C TYR A 236 4.52 -10.09 -8.62
N GLY A 237 3.70 -9.65 -9.59
CA GLY A 237 2.74 -10.51 -10.27
C GLY A 237 1.50 -10.80 -9.43
N ILE A 238 0.99 -9.78 -8.72
CA ILE A 238 -0.19 -9.88 -7.87
C ILE A 238 -1.44 -9.57 -8.69
N GLY A 239 -2.50 -10.37 -8.53
CA GLY A 239 -3.81 -10.19 -9.21
C GLY A 239 -4.07 -11.19 -10.33
N TRP A 240 -3.05 -11.73 -10.99
CA TRP A 240 -3.20 -12.82 -11.96
C TRP A 240 -3.35 -14.17 -11.25
N VAL A 241 -4.07 -15.09 -11.91
CA VAL A 241 -4.27 -16.45 -11.42
C VAL A 241 -2.96 -17.23 -11.50
N LEU A 242 -2.53 -17.79 -10.37
CA LEU A 242 -1.34 -18.65 -10.27
C LEU A 242 -1.70 -20.10 -10.62
N LYS A 243 -0.72 -21.00 -10.65
CA LYS A 243 -0.90 -22.42 -11.00
C LYS A 243 -1.88 -23.18 -10.11
N ASP A 244 -2.15 -22.70 -8.89
CA ASP A 244 -3.14 -23.28 -7.97
C ASP A 244 -4.58 -22.83 -8.27
N GLY A 245 -4.79 -22.04 -9.33
CA GLY A 245 -6.10 -21.55 -9.77
C GLY A 245 -6.57 -20.27 -9.10
N TYR A 246 -5.74 -19.63 -8.27
CA TYR A 246 -6.08 -18.40 -7.52
C TYR A 246 -4.98 -17.37 -7.62
N PRO A 247 -5.30 -16.06 -7.59
CA PRO A 247 -4.28 -15.01 -7.48
C PRO A 247 -3.61 -15.04 -6.10
N HIS A 248 -2.40 -14.51 -6.01
CA HIS A 248 -1.72 -14.35 -4.72
C HIS A 248 -2.55 -13.48 -3.77
N GLU A 249 -3.01 -12.35 -4.28
CA GLU A 249 -3.96 -11.45 -3.65
C GLU A 249 -4.80 -10.77 -4.73
N MET A 250 -6.01 -10.34 -4.37
CA MET A 250 -6.88 -9.61 -5.31
C MET A 250 -6.33 -8.21 -5.57
N ARG A 251 -6.47 -7.76 -6.82
CA ARG A 251 -6.18 -6.39 -7.24
C ARG A 251 -7.38 -5.82 -7.98
N ALA A 252 -7.69 -4.55 -7.77
CA ALA A 252 -8.69 -3.87 -8.57
C ALA A 252 -8.30 -3.90 -10.05
N ALA A 253 -9.32 -3.90 -10.92
CA ALA A 253 -9.11 -4.07 -12.36
C ALA A 253 -8.67 -2.78 -13.08
N ASP A 254 -8.73 -1.63 -12.41
CA ASP A 254 -8.73 -0.34 -13.07
C ASP A 254 -7.53 0.57 -12.75
N TYR A 255 -6.51 0.07 -12.05
CA TYR A 255 -5.30 0.86 -11.87
C TYR A 255 -3.99 0.09 -12.12
N ASP A 256 -3.67 -0.98 -11.40
CA ASP A 256 -2.42 -1.74 -11.61
C ASP A 256 -2.56 -2.77 -12.74
N ASP A 257 -1.54 -2.86 -13.59
CA ASP A 257 -1.49 -3.86 -14.66
C ASP A 257 -1.05 -5.21 -14.09
N TRP A 258 -1.99 -6.16 -14.05
CA TRP A 258 -1.73 -7.53 -13.60
C TRP A 258 -1.93 -8.57 -14.71
N VAL A 259 -2.22 -8.15 -15.96
CA VAL A 259 -2.42 -9.07 -17.11
C VAL A 259 -1.27 -9.07 -18.10
N THR A 260 -0.39 -8.08 -18.10
CA THR A 260 0.76 -8.05 -19.02
C THR A 260 1.67 -9.24 -18.76
N GLU A 261 1.98 -9.96 -19.84
CA GLU A 261 2.91 -11.09 -19.79
C GLU A 261 4.33 -10.60 -19.47
N THR A 262 5.00 -11.34 -18.59
CA THR A 262 6.39 -11.15 -18.19
C THR A 262 7.11 -12.48 -18.22
N GLU A 263 8.42 -12.46 -18.13
CA GLU A 263 9.22 -13.69 -18.07
C GLU A 263 9.91 -13.83 -16.72
N SER A 264 9.89 -15.03 -16.18
CA SER A 264 10.71 -15.38 -15.03
C SER A 264 12.20 -15.48 -15.41
N LYS A 265 13.07 -15.55 -14.41
CA LYS A 265 14.52 -15.73 -14.61
C LYS A 265 14.89 -17.01 -15.40
N ASP A 266 14.03 -18.01 -15.39
CA ASP A 266 14.17 -19.29 -16.09
C ASP A 266 13.33 -19.38 -17.38
N GLY A 267 12.79 -18.24 -17.86
CA GLY A 267 12.06 -18.14 -19.14
C GLY A 267 10.61 -18.65 -19.10
N ARG A 268 10.05 -18.94 -17.92
CA ARG A 268 8.63 -19.30 -17.81
C ARG A 268 7.72 -18.07 -18.00
N PRO A 269 6.58 -18.21 -18.69
CA PRO A 269 5.61 -17.13 -18.78
C PRO A 269 5.05 -16.79 -17.40
N MET A 270 5.09 -15.52 -17.05
CA MET A 270 4.55 -14.92 -15.84
C MET A 270 3.64 -13.77 -16.23
N HIS A 271 2.96 -13.14 -15.24
CA HIS A 271 2.09 -12.00 -15.50
C HIS A 271 2.25 -10.95 -14.41
N GLY A 272 1.96 -9.71 -14.78
CA GLY A 272 1.82 -8.59 -13.85
C GLY A 272 3.04 -7.69 -13.78
N LEU A 273 2.75 -6.39 -13.81
CA LEU A 273 3.72 -5.30 -13.66
C LEU A 273 3.44 -4.50 -12.38
N ASN A 274 3.07 -5.20 -11.32
CA ASN A 274 2.73 -4.65 -10.02
C ASN A 274 3.32 -5.50 -8.89
N GLY A 275 3.31 -4.96 -7.69
CA GLY A 275 3.74 -5.71 -6.51
C GLY A 275 3.82 -4.85 -5.26
N ASP A 276 4.27 -5.49 -4.17
CA ASP A 276 4.33 -4.92 -2.84
C ASP A 276 5.73 -5.07 -2.23
N ILE A 277 6.21 -4.05 -1.52
CA ILE A 277 7.38 -4.18 -0.67
C ILE A 277 6.94 -4.75 0.67
N LEU A 278 7.41 -5.93 0.97
CA LEU A 278 7.24 -6.61 2.24
C LEU A 278 8.56 -6.70 2.97
N VAL A 279 8.54 -6.52 4.29
CA VAL A 279 9.71 -6.64 5.14
C VAL A 279 9.42 -7.52 6.37
N TRP A 280 10.47 -8.13 6.90
CA TRP A 280 10.42 -8.74 8.22
C TRP A 280 10.34 -7.65 9.29
N ASN A 281 9.29 -7.67 10.12
CA ASN A 281 9.22 -6.80 11.28
C ASN A 281 9.81 -7.52 12.50
N PRO A 282 10.97 -7.11 13.00
CA PRO A 282 11.65 -7.81 14.09
C PRO A 282 10.95 -7.66 15.45
N VAL A 283 10.06 -6.67 15.60
CA VAL A 283 9.29 -6.45 16.84
C VAL A 283 8.11 -7.41 16.92
N THR A 284 7.33 -7.50 15.86
CA THR A 284 6.14 -8.36 15.80
C THR A 284 6.44 -9.77 15.29
N LYS A 285 7.66 -10.01 14.78
CA LYS A 285 8.13 -11.28 14.20
C LYS A 285 7.22 -11.80 13.08
N ARG A 286 6.79 -10.89 12.19
CA ARG A 286 5.86 -11.17 11.09
C ARG A 286 6.21 -10.38 9.84
N ARG A 287 5.54 -10.73 8.74
CA ARG A 287 5.50 -9.88 7.55
C ARG A 287 4.98 -8.48 7.90
N HIS A 288 5.49 -7.50 7.21
CA HIS A 288 5.03 -6.13 7.31
C HIS A 288 5.07 -5.47 5.93
N GLU A 289 3.90 -5.08 5.44
CA GLU A 289 3.77 -4.48 4.12
C GLU A 289 3.96 -2.97 4.21
N LEU A 290 4.87 -2.45 3.40
CA LEU A 290 5.17 -1.01 3.36
C LEU A 290 4.50 -0.30 2.19
N THR A 291 4.42 -0.97 1.02
CA THR A 291 3.97 -0.34 -0.21
C THR A 291 3.11 -1.26 -1.04
N SER A 292 2.23 -0.67 -1.83
CA SER A 292 1.62 -1.30 -3.00
C SER A 292 1.82 -0.39 -4.20
N MET A 293 2.32 -0.94 -5.34
CA MET A 293 2.64 -0.14 -6.52
C MET A 293 2.61 -0.96 -7.80
N GLY A 294 2.49 -0.27 -8.93
CA GLY A 294 2.55 -0.92 -10.23
C GLY A 294 2.61 0.06 -11.40
N ILE A 295 3.01 -0.48 -12.54
CA ILE A 295 2.74 0.15 -13.83
C ILE A 295 1.24 0.10 -14.03
N ARG A 296 0.65 1.26 -14.41
CA ARG A 296 -0.79 1.37 -14.50
C ARG A 296 -1.30 0.77 -15.80
N VAL A 297 -2.56 0.36 -15.80
CA VAL A 297 -3.24 -0.12 -17.01
C VAL A 297 -3.18 0.90 -18.14
N ASN A 298 -3.02 0.41 -19.37
CA ASN A 298 -3.26 1.13 -20.60
C ASN A 298 -4.66 0.78 -21.17
N PRO A 299 -5.12 1.32 -22.28
CA PRO A 299 -6.44 1.00 -22.85
C PRO A 299 -6.70 -0.50 -23.03
N ASP A 300 -5.71 -1.26 -23.49
CA ASP A 300 -5.87 -2.69 -23.79
C ASP A 300 -5.93 -3.52 -22.51
N THR A 301 -5.00 -3.28 -21.58
CA THR A 301 -4.96 -4.04 -20.30
C THR A 301 -6.13 -3.66 -19.40
N LEU A 302 -6.63 -2.42 -19.44
CA LEU A 302 -7.85 -2.01 -18.73
C LEU A 302 -9.06 -2.82 -19.21
N ARG A 303 -9.30 -2.88 -20.54
CA ARG A 303 -10.41 -3.66 -21.11
C ARG A 303 -10.33 -5.13 -20.69
N LYS A 304 -9.15 -5.73 -20.85
CA LYS A 304 -8.91 -7.14 -20.50
C LYS A 304 -9.15 -7.40 -19.00
N GLN A 305 -8.70 -6.52 -18.13
CA GLN A 305 -8.87 -6.66 -16.68
C GLN A 305 -10.33 -6.50 -16.25
N LEU A 306 -11.04 -5.53 -16.80
CA LEU A 306 -12.48 -5.35 -16.54
C LEU A 306 -13.31 -6.53 -17.07
N GLU A 307 -12.94 -7.10 -18.23
CA GLU A 307 -13.56 -8.32 -18.75
C GLU A 307 -13.38 -9.51 -17.80
N ILE A 308 -12.13 -9.80 -17.39
CA ILE A 308 -11.81 -10.88 -16.44
C ILE A 308 -12.52 -10.68 -15.09
N SER A 309 -12.71 -9.45 -14.68
CA SER A 309 -13.34 -9.10 -13.40
C SER A 309 -14.87 -9.02 -13.48
N GLY A 310 -15.45 -9.06 -14.70
CA GLY A 310 -16.90 -8.91 -14.90
C GLY A 310 -17.42 -7.50 -14.59
N GLN A 311 -16.56 -6.47 -14.66
CA GLN A 311 -16.88 -5.09 -14.29
C GLN A 311 -17.02 -4.18 -15.52
N PHE A 312 -17.78 -4.62 -16.51
CA PHE A 312 -17.97 -3.88 -17.78
C PHE A 312 -18.59 -2.50 -17.60
N ASP A 313 -19.46 -2.33 -16.62
CA ASP A 313 -20.12 -1.05 -16.35
C ASP A 313 -19.13 0.08 -16.03
N PHE A 314 -17.94 -0.26 -15.54
CA PHE A 314 -16.90 0.72 -15.25
C PHE A 314 -16.35 1.39 -16.52
N LEU A 315 -16.49 0.76 -17.68
CA LEU A 315 -16.06 1.37 -18.96
C LEU A 315 -16.74 2.72 -19.23
N GLU A 316 -17.94 2.93 -18.72
CA GLU A 316 -18.71 4.17 -18.92
C GLU A 316 -18.29 5.31 -17.98
N LEU A 317 -17.49 5.01 -16.94
CA LEU A 317 -17.10 6.01 -15.95
C LEU A 317 -16.04 6.98 -16.51
N PRO A 318 -16.04 8.26 -16.10
CA PRO A 318 -15.16 9.31 -16.66
C PRO A 318 -13.66 8.97 -16.60
N TYR A 319 -13.19 8.38 -15.51
CA TYR A 319 -11.79 7.97 -15.36
C TYR A 319 -11.41 6.89 -16.39
N HIS A 320 -12.26 5.87 -16.56
CA HIS A 320 -12.01 4.77 -17.49
C HIS A 320 -12.04 5.27 -18.95
N GLN A 321 -12.99 6.13 -19.28
CA GLN A 321 -13.05 6.79 -20.59
C GLN A 321 -11.80 7.63 -20.88
N ALA A 322 -11.28 8.34 -19.88
CA ALA A 322 -10.05 9.11 -20.04
C ALA A 322 -8.82 8.22 -20.36
N ILE A 323 -8.75 7.00 -19.81
CA ILE A 323 -7.73 6.01 -20.17
C ILE A 323 -7.95 5.52 -21.61
N LEU A 324 -9.16 5.09 -21.93
CA LEU A 324 -9.51 4.50 -23.22
C LEU A 324 -9.27 5.43 -24.40
N ASN A 325 -9.49 6.71 -24.19
CA ASN A 325 -9.31 7.77 -25.19
C ASN A 325 -7.85 8.29 -25.27
N GLY A 326 -6.97 7.83 -24.37
CA GLY A 326 -5.60 8.36 -24.26
C GLY A 326 -5.53 9.78 -23.70
N ASP A 327 -6.56 10.20 -22.97
CA ASP A 327 -6.67 11.54 -22.42
C ASP A 327 -5.74 11.78 -21.23
N ILE A 328 -5.33 10.75 -20.53
CA ILE A 328 -4.37 10.79 -19.43
C ILE A 328 -3.11 10.01 -19.77
N PRO A 329 -1.93 10.43 -19.27
CA PRO A 329 -0.67 9.79 -19.63
C PRO A 329 -0.56 8.36 -19.08
N LEU A 330 0.31 7.55 -19.72
CA LEU A 330 0.78 6.30 -19.15
C LEU A 330 1.60 6.60 -17.91
N SER A 331 1.46 5.77 -16.87
CA SER A 331 2.12 6.03 -15.59
C SER A 331 2.49 4.76 -14.84
N ILE A 332 3.39 4.94 -13.88
CA ILE A 332 3.69 4.03 -12.78
C ILE A 332 3.41 4.78 -11.49
N GLY A 333 2.84 4.12 -10.52
CA GLY A 333 2.57 4.76 -9.24
C GLY A 333 2.32 3.78 -8.11
N GLY A 334 2.12 4.32 -6.92
CA GLY A 334 1.87 3.51 -5.72
C GLY A 334 1.66 4.36 -4.48
N GLY A 335 1.38 3.68 -3.39
CA GLY A 335 1.30 4.24 -2.05
C GLY A 335 2.31 3.60 -1.12
N ILE A 336 3.00 4.42 -0.34
CA ILE A 336 3.88 3.98 0.73
C ILE A 336 3.18 4.33 2.05
N GLY A 337 2.81 3.32 2.85
CA GLY A 337 2.14 3.55 4.13
C GLY A 337 3.02 4.33 5.10
N GLN A 338 2.60 5.55 5.47
CA GLN A 338 3.40 6.41 6.36
C GLN A 338 3.45 5.81 7.77
N SER A 339 2.31 5.55 8.37
CA SER A 339 2.24 4.98 9.72
C SER A 339 2.88 3.60 9.80
N ARG A 340 2.74 2.74 8.78
CA ARG A 340 3.42 1.44 8.71
C ARG A 340 4.95 1.59 8.65
N THR A 341 5.45 2.50 7.82
CA THR A 341 6.90 2.78 7.74
C THR A 341 7.42 3.35 9.06
N GLN A 342 6.70 4.26 9.68
CA GLN A 342 7.06 4.83 10.99
C GLN A 342 7.06 3.77 12.10
N MET A 343 6.04 2.90 12.13
CA MET A 343 5.96 1.77 13.06
C MET A 343 7.21 0.89 12.97
N LEU A 344 7.62 0.53 11.76
CA LEU A 344 8.80 -0.29 11.51
C LEU A 344 10.11 0.42 11.92
N LEU A 345 10.33 1.65 11.44
CA LEU A 345 11.58 2.40 11.67
C LEU A 345 11.76 2.80 13.13
N LEU A 346 10.67 3.06 13.85
CA LEU A 346 10.67 3.42 15.27
C LEU A 346 10.55 2.23 16.21
N LYS A 347 10.59 1.00 15.66
CA LYS A 347 10.56 -0.27 16.42
C LYS A 347 9.32 -0.37 17.33
N LYS A 348 8.16 -0.02 16.78
CA LYS A 348 6.88 -0.05 17.48
C LYS A 348 6.18 -1.41 17.32
N ALA A 349 5.46 -1.83 18.35
CA ALA A 349 4.70 -3.08 18.36
C ALA A 349 3.32 -2.92 17.68
N HIS A 350 2.80 -1.71 17.64
CA HIS A 350 1.46 -1.44 17.13
C HIS A 350 1.39 -0.10 16.39
N ILE A 351 0.62 -0.06 15.29
CA ILE A 351 0.43 1.15 14.48
C ILE A 351 -0.17 2.31 15.28
N GLY A 352 -0.98 2.03 16.29
CA GLY A 352 -1.55 3.04 17.19
C GLY A 352 -0.52 3.82 18.01
N GLU A 353 0.74 3.40 18.07
CA GLU A 353 1.81 4.17 18.71
C GLU A 353 2.35 5.31 17.83
N VAL A 354 1.99 5.31 16.54
CA VAL A 354 2.43 6.31 15.56
C VAL A 354 1.26 6.98 14.83
N SER A 355 0.08 6.36 14.81
CA SER A 355 -1.12 6.87 14.15
C SER A 355 -2.14 7.33 15.18
N VAL A 356 -2.55 8.59 15.10
CA VAL A 356 -3.61 9.17 15.97
C VAL A 356 -4.96 8.91 15.33
N THR A 357 -5.76 8.01 15.95
CA THR A 357 -7.07 7.61 15.41
C THR A 357 -7.95 7.02 16.51
N VAL A 358 -9.07 6.44 16.13
CA VAL A 358 -10.02 5.80 17.04
C VAL A 358 -9.75 4.30 17.20
N TRP A 359 -9.87 3.79 18.40
CA TRP A 359 -9.64 2.39 18.73
C TRP A 359 -10.76 1.85 19.64
N PRO A 360 -11.18 0.59 19.47
CA PRO A 360 -12.11 -0.06 20.38
C PRO A 360 -11.59 -0.09 21.82
N LYS A 361 -12.50 0.10 22.79
CA LYS A 361 -12.13 0.14 24.21
C LYS A 361 -11.39 -1.11 24.68
N VAL A 362 -11.85 -2.29 24.27
CA VAL A 362 -11.23 -3.60 24.61
C VAL A 362 -9.78 -3.63 24.11
N PHE A 363 -9.54 -3.15 22.90
CA PHE A 363 -8.23 -3.08 22.31
C PHE A 363 -7.30 -2.14 23.10
N LYS A 364 -7.77 -0.95 23.48
CA LYS A 364 -6.98 0.01 24.29
C LYS A 364 -6.57 -0.57 25.64
N GLU A 365 -7.48 -1.28 26.29
CA GLU A 365 -7.20 -1.96 27.57
C GLU A 365 -6.16 -3.07 27.41
N MET A 366 -6.22 -3.86 26.35
CA MET A 366 -5.23 -4.88 26.01
C MET A 366 -3.85 -4.27 25.76
N CYS A 367 -3.75 -3.24 24.94
CA CYS A 367 -2.50 -2.52 24.68
C CYS A 367 -1.89 -1.96 25.97
N LYS A 368 -2.72 -1.34 26.82
CA LYS A 368 -2.27 -0.82 28.12
C LYS A 368 -1.67 -1.90 29.03
N LYS A 369 -2.27 -3.10 29.10
CA LYS A 369 -1.74 -4.23 29.86
C LYS A 369 -0.36 -4.69 29.36
N LYS A 370 -0.08 -4.54 28.07
CA LYS A 370 1.18 -4.91 27.41
C LYS A 370 2.20 -3.75 27.33
N GLY A 371 1.92 -2.61 27.97
CA GLY A 371 2.81 -1.44 27.92
C GLY A 371 2.86 -0.71 26.58
N ILE A 372 1.90 -0.97 25.69
CA ILE A 372 1.76 -0.32 24.37
C ILE A 372 0.93 0.95 24.56
N HIS A 373 1.51 2.10 24.22
CA HIS A 373 0.85 3.41 24.31
C HIS A 373 0.19 3.78 23.00
N VAL A 374 -1.12 3.59 22.92
CA VAL A 374 -1.93 3.94 21.73
C VAL A 374 -2.31 5.42 21.80
N LEU A 375 -2.10 6.13 20.69
CA LEU A 375 -2.44 7.56 20.53
C LEU A 375 -3.91 7.70 20.16
N GLU A 376 -4.56 8.76 20.71
CA GLU A 376 -5.98 9.11 20.48
C GLU A 376 -6.12 10.59 20.11
#